data_fe9956c20c44cf8d756419e2a7bc0534
#
_entry.id   fe9956c20c44cf8d756419e2a7bc0534
#
_cell.length_a   1.000
_cell.length_b   1.000
_cell.length_c   1.000
_cell.angle_alpha   90.00
_cell.angle_beta   90.00
_cell.angle_gamma   90.00
#
_symmetry.space_group_name_H-M   'P 1'
#
loop_
_entity.id
_entity.type
_entity.pdbx_description
1 polymer ?
#
loop_
_entity_poly.entity_id
_entity_poly.type
_entity_poly.pdbx_seq_one_letter_code
_entity_poly.pdbx_strand_id
1 'polypeptide(L)' 'MHLLLVSVNVNRNAHPNIVFAVLQNEAGESVSVQIRFDPGTNVDNLTLREIATLAREQMRRIEVG' A
#
# COMPACT_ATOMS: atom_id res chain seq x y z
N MET A 1 15.96 -7.49 -5.48
CA MET A 1 15.69 -6.11 -5.02
C MET A 1 14.56 -6.14 -4.01
N HIS A 2 14.80 -5.62 -2.82
CA HIS A 2 13.80 -5.63 -1.77
C HIS A 2 13.23 -4.24 -1.55
N LEU A 3 11.91 -4.14 -1.64
CA LEU A 3 11.21 -2.93 -1.29
C LEU A 3 10.61 -3.11 0.11
N LEU A 4 10.92 -2.21 1.00
CA LEU A 4 10.40 -2.23 2.36
C LEU A 4 9.37 -1.14 2.55
N LEU A 5 8.33 -1.45 3.31
CA LEU A 5 7.30 -0.49 3.64
C LEU A 5 7.87 0.51 4.65
N VAL A 6 7.89 1.79 4.29
CA VAL A 6 8.44 2.84 5.16
C VAL A 6 7.39 3.82 5.65
N SER A 7 6.24 3.89 4.98
CA SER A 7 5.20 4.84 5.39
C SER A 7 3.83 4.33 4.95
N VAL A 8 2.81 4.61 5.76
CA VAL A 8 1.43 4.26 5.48
C VAL A 8 0.55 5.44 5.88
N ASN A 9 -0.28 5.91 4.95
CA ASN A 9 -1.27 6.94 5.22
C ASN A 9 -2.65 6.39 4.88
N VAL A 10 -3.55 6.46 5.86
CA VAL A 10 -4.93 6.00 5.67
C VAL A 10 -5.83 7.20 5.46
N ASN A 11 -6.50 7.25 4.32
CA ASN A 11 -7.48 8.30 4.04
C ASN A 11 -8.86 7.79 4.46
N ARG A 12 -9.27 8.15 5.65
CA ARG A 12 -10.55 7.71 6.23
C ARG A 12 -11.75 8.46 5.68
N ASN A 13 -11.50 9.57 5.00
CA ASN A 13 -12.58 10.38 4.41
C ASN A 13 -13.00 9.87 3.04
N ALA A 14 -12.21 8.99 2.45
CA ALA A 14 -12.55 8.42 1.15
C ALA A 14 -13.51 7.25 1.30
N HIS A 15 -14.40 7.08 0.33
CA HIS A 15 -15.30 5.94 0.25
C HIS A 15 -15.18 5.31 -1.13
N PRO A 16 -14.62 4.08 -1.25
CA PRO A 16 -14.07 3.24 -0.18
C PRO A 16 -12.78 3.80 0.42
N ASN A 17 -12.36 3.25 1.54
CA ASN A 17 -11.12 3.66 2.20
C ASN A 17 -9.92 3.45 1.28
N ILE A 18 -9.02 4.41 1.29
CA ILE A 18 -7.81 4.37 0.47
C ILE A 18 -6.60 4.45 1.39
N VAL A 19 -5.63 3.57 1.15
CA VAL A 19 -4.37 3.57 1.88
C VAL A 19 -3.24 3.89 0.91
N PHE A 20 -2.42 4.86 1.27
CA PHE A 20 -1.21 5.18 0.52
C PHE A 20 -0.03 4.53 1.21
N ALA A 21 0.62 3.60 0.54
CA ALA A 21 1.79 2.91 1.07
C ALA A 21 3.03 3.38 0.32
N VAL A 22 4.09 3.70 1.05
CA VAL A 22 5.36 4.09 0.45
C VAL A 22 6.36 2.96 0.69
N LEU A 23 6.92 2.44 -0.37
CA LEU A 23 7.94 1.41 -0.34
C LEU A 23 9.28 2.01 -0.76
N GLN A 24 10.35 1.56 -0.12
CA GLN A 24 11.67 2.10 -0.39
C GLN A 24 12.69 0.96 -0.53
N ASN A 25 13.62 1.09 -1.47
CA ASN A 25 14.70 0.14 -1.63
C ASN A 25 15.97 0.59 -0.89
N GLU A 26 17.03 -0.22 -0.98
CA GLU A 26 18.29 0.08 -0.30
C GLU A 26 18.98 1.32 -0.82
N ALA A 27 18.73 1.68 -2.06
CA ALA A 27 19.34 2.87 -2.68
C ALA A 27 18.64 4.16 -2.29
N GLY A 28 17.54 4.08 -1.51
CA GLY A 28 16.79 5.26 -1.11
C GLY A 28 15.70 5.65 -2.09
N GLU A 29 15.53 4.90 -3.17
CA GLU A 29 14.46 5.15 -4.12
C GLU A 29 13.14 4.69 -3.53
N SER A 30 12.10 5.48 -3.71
CA SER A 30 10.79 5.16 -3.14
C SER A 30 9.69 5.22 -4.17
N VAL A 31 8.62 4.49 -3.89
CA VAL A 31 7.42 4.48 -4.73
C VAL A 31 6.19 4.53 -3.82
N SER A 32 5.24 5.35 -4.21
CA SER A 32 3.96 5.49 -3.53
C SER A 32 2.92 4.65 -4.25
N VAL A 33 2.22 3.82 -3.51
CA VAL A 33 1.19 2.94 -4.07
C VAL A 33 -0.13 3.22 -3.39
N GLN A 34 -1.17 3.43 -4.19
CA GLN A 34 -2.52 3.63 -3.69
C GLN A 34 -3.25 2.29 -3.67
N ILE A 35 -3.73 1.90 -2.49
CA ILE A 35 -4.46 0.65 -2.31
C ILE A 35 -5.91 0.97 -1.98
N ARG A 36 -6.84 0.44 -2.77
CA ARG A 36 -8.27 0.60 -2.53
C ARG A 36 -8.81 -0.66 -1.87
N PHE A 37 -9.61 -0.47 -0.84
CA PHE A 37 -10.25 -1.57 -0.14
C PHE A 37 -11.75 -1.54 -0.38
N ASP A 38 -12.36 -2.73 -0.32
CA ASP A 38 -13.81 -2.83 -0.40
C ASP A 38 -14.45 -2.10 0.80
N PRO A 39 -15.65 -1.54 0.63
CA PRO A 39 -16.31 -0.77 1.70
C PRO A 39 -16.46 -1.53 3.01
N GLY A 40 -16.55 -2.85 2.97
CA GLY A 40 -16.69 -3.68 4.17
C GLY A 40 -15.38 -4.00 4.88
N THR A 41 -14.23 -3.62 4.31
CA THR A 41 -12.94 -3.96 4.87
C THR A 41 -12.58 -3.04 6.01
N ASN A 42 -12.21 -3.61 7.14
CA ASN A 42 -11.74 -2.82 8.28
C ASN A 42 -10.23 -2.66 8.21
N VAL A 43 -9.79 -1.50 7.75
CA VAL A 43 -8.38 -1.19 7.56
C VAL A 43 -7.61 -1.23 8.87
N ASP A 44 -8.27 -0.92 9.98
CA ASP A 44 -7.62 -0.89 11.30
C ASP A 44 -7.16 -2.27 11.77
N ASN A 45 -7.72 -3.33 11.20
CA ASN A 45 -7.34 -4.71 11.55
C ASN A 45 -6.17 -5.25 10.74
N LEU A 46 -5.67 -4.49 9.78
CA LEU A 46 -4.56 -4.92 8.93
C LEU A 46 -3.22 -4.69 9.61
N THR A 47 -2.33 -5.68 9.49
CA THR A 47 -0.96 -5.53 9.95
C THR A 47 -0.13 -4.80 8.88
N LEU A 48 1.02 -4.27 9.29
CA LEU A 48 1.94 -3.64 8.35
C LEU A 48 2.42 -4.65 7.29
N ARG A 49 2.60 -5.90 7.68
CA ARG A 49 2.99 -6.97 6.75
C ARG A 49 1.94 -7.17 5.67
N GLU A 50 0.68 -7.20 6.07
CA GLU A 50 -0.43 -7.35 5.12
C GLU A 50 -0.50 -6.18 4.15
N ILE A 51 -0.32 -4.96 4.67
CA ILE A 51 -0.32 -3.76 3.83
C ILE A 51 0.85 -3.79 2.85
N ALA A 52 2.03 -4.21 3.30
CA ALA A 52 3.19 -4.34 2.42
C ALA A 52 2.95 -5.33 1.29
N THR A 53 2.31 -6.46 1.61
CA THR A 53 1.97 -7.47 0.60
C THR A 53 1.01 -6.90 -0.43
N LEU A 54 -0.04 -6.21 0.04
CA LEU A 54 -1.02 -5.61 -0.85
C LEU A 54 -0.39 -4.52 -1.73
N ALA A 55 0.53 -3.74 -1.17
CA ALA A 55 1.23 -2.71 -1.93
C ALA A 55 2.07 -3.31 -3.05
N ARG A 56 2.76 -4.40 -2.77
CA ARG A 56 3.56 -5.09 -3.78
C ARG A 56 2.69 -5.67 -4.89
N GLU A 57 1.55 -6.23 -4.53
CA GLU A 57 0.59 -6.75 -5.51
C GLU A 57 0.05 -5.64 -6.40
N GLN A 58 -0.26 -4.51 -5.81
CA GLN A 58 -0.78 -3.36 -6.55
C GLN A 58 0.27 -2.82 -7.52
N MET A 59 1.52 -2.73 -7.08
CA MET A 59 2.63 -2.36 -7.97
C MET A 59 2.73 -3.26 -9.16
N ARG A 60 2.63 -4.57 -8.93
CA ARG A 60 2.71 -5.57 -10.00
C ARG A 60 1.61 -5.36 -11.03
N ARG A 61 0.41 -5.03 -10.59
CA ARG A 61 -0.71 -4.73 -11.50
C ARG A 61 -0.42 -3.52 -12.37
N ILE A 62 0.15 -2.49 -11.76
CA ILE A 62 0.47 -1.25 -12.48
C ILE A 62 1.53 -1.52 -13.54
N GLU A 63 2.55 -2.32 -13.21
CA GLU A 63 3.60 -2.65 -14.16
C GLU A 63 3.10 -3.46 -15.34
N VAL A 64 2.21 -4.41 -15.08
CA VAL A 64 1.71 -5.34 -16.11
C VAL A 64 0.56 -4.72 -16.90
N GLY A 65 -0.22 -3.94 -16.23
CA GLY A 65 -1.43 -3.39 -16.79
C GLY A 65 -1.27 -2.11 -17.53
#